data_32b77708be2208cb78e8f90dbe1e14d7
#
_entry.id   32b77708be2208cb78e8f90dbe1e14d7
#
_cell.length_a   1.000
_cell.length_b   1.000
_cell.length_c   1.000
_cell.angle_alpha   90.00
_cell.angle_beta   90.00
_cell.angle_gamma   90.00
#
_symmetry.space_group_name_H-M   'P 1'
#
loop_
_entity.id
_entity.type
_entity.pdbx_description
1 polymer ?
#
loop_
_entity_poly.entity_id
_entity_poly.type
_entity_poly.pdbx_seq_one_letter_code
_entity_poly.pdbx_strand_id
1 'polypeptide(L)'
;MKITIGHLYPDLLNLYGDRGNIQCLMKRCQWRGIEAETIPFELEDEIDFSKLDIVLLGGGSDREQMLVCEKLKEIQKDFKAYVENYGVVIAICGGYQLLGNYYKTEQGTMKGLELVDLYTEQGEGRLIDNIVLQSDLFDMPIVGFENHGGRTYIKDNKPLGKVLYGAGNDGKSGYEGVVYKNVIGTYLHGPLLPKNPQLADWLISHALEQKYRKKIELAPLDDSQEKEANEYVYHRFVRG
;
A
#
# COMPACT_ATOMS: atom_id res chain seq x y z
N MET A 1 13.94 -1.80 -19.89
CA MET A 1 12.61 -1.33 -19.42
C MET A 1 12.85 -0.25 -18.38
N LYS A 2 11.88 0.64 -18.18
CA LYS A 2 11.98 1.75 -17.19
C LYS A 2 10.68 1.86 -16.41
N ILE A 3 10.79 2.13 -15.09
CA ILE A 3 9.69 2.42 -14.17
C ILE A 3 9.93 3.78 -13.51
N THR A 4 8.88 4.60 -13.41
CA THR A 4 8.85 5.85 -12.65
C THR A 4 7.92 5.68 -11.45
N ILE A 5 8.44 5.87 -10.24
CA ILE A 5 7.71 5.72 -8.99
C ILE A 5 7.42 7.10 -8.42
N GLY A 6 6.15 7.48 -8.31
CA GLY A 6 5.72 8.68 -7.61
C GLY A 6 5.62 8.39 -6.11
N HIS A 7 6.39 9.08 -5.29
CA HIS A 7 6.28 9.03 -3.84
C HIS A 7 5.55 10.28 -3.34
N LEU A 8 4.28 10.13 -2.99
CA LEU A 8 3.44 11.26 -2.65
C LEU A 8 3.66 11.69 -1.20
N TYR A 9 4.05 12.95 -1.02
CA TYR A 9 4.19 13.64 0.26
C TYR A 9 5.07 12.90 1.28
N PRO A 10 6.30 12.49 0.91
CA PRO A 10 7.16 11.67 1.77
C PRO A 10 7.58 12.35 3.08
N ASP A 11 7.49 13.66 3.16
CA ASP A 11 7.84 14.41 4.38
C ASP A 11 6.68 14.45 5.39
N LEU A 12 5.45 14.22 4.93
CA LEU A 12 4.25 14.15 5.74
C LEU A 12 3.79 12.71 5.98
N LEU A 13 3.91 11.85 4.98
CA LEU A 13 3.39 10.48 4.99
C LEU A 13 4.54 9.44 4.98
N ASN A 14 5.34 9.39 6.06
CA ASN A 14 6.44 8.43 6.21
C ASN A 14 6.61 7.97 7.67
N LEU A 15 5.52 7.86 8.40
CA LEU A 15 5.54 7.67 9.85
C LEU A 15 6.25 6.39 10.30
N TYR A 16 6.19 5.31 9.53
CA TYR A 16 6.77 4.00 9.88
C TYR A 16 7.84 3.52 8.89
N GLY A 17 8.55 4.46 8.26
CA GLY A 17 9.65 4.14 7.35
C GLY A 17 9.21 3.66 5.97
N ASP A 18 8.09 4.15 5.47
CA ASP A 18 7.53 3.76 4.15
C ASP A 18 8.51 4.00 2.98
N ARG A 19 9.51 4.88 3.16
CA ARG A 19 10.67 5.01 2.24
C ARG A 19 11.40 3.69 1.99
N GLY A 20 11.37 2.76 2.95
CA GLY A 20 11.93 1.41 2.75
C GLY A 20 11.23 0.60 1.67
N ASN A 21 9.94 0.85 1.42
CA ASN A 21 9.21 0.25 0.30
C ASN A 21 9.74 0.77 -1.05
N ILE A 22 10.02 2.07 -1.16
CA ILE A 22 10.65 2.66 -2.35
C ILE A 22 12.02 2.04 -2.59
N GLN A 23 12.86 1.94 -1.56
CA GLN A 23 14.19 1.34 -1.68
C GLN A 23 14.12 -0.11 -2.13
N CYS A 24 13.16 -0.88 -1.62
CA CYS A 24 12.94 -2.26 -2.04
C CYS A 24 12.58 -2.34 -3.53
N LEU A 25 11.61 -1.55 -4.01
CA LEU A 25 11.22 -1.51 -5.42
C LEU A 25 12.40 -1.11 -6.32
N MET A 26 13.13 -0.05 -5.97
CA MET A 26 14.30 0.42 -6.70
C MET A 26 15.38 -0.65 -6.81
N LYS A 27 15.71 -1.33 -5.70
CA LYS A 27 16.73 -2.40 -5.69
C LYS A 27 16.31 -3.61 -6.50
N ARG A 28 15.05 -4.06 -6.38
CA ARG A 28 14.54 -5.19 -7.15
C ARG A 28 14.51 -4.91 -8.66
N CYS A 29 14.22 -3.66 -9.06
CA CYS A 29 14.37 -3.22 -10.44
C CYS A 29 15.84 -3.24 -10.88
N GLN A 30 16.74 -2.65 -10.09
CA GLN A 30 18.19 -2.60 -10.38
C GLN A 30 18.80 -3.98 -10.58
N TRP A 31 18.46 -4.93 -9.70
CA TRP A 31 18.97 -6.32 -9.78
C TRP A 31 18.51 -7.05 -11.07
N ARG A 32 17.41 -6.59 -11.67
CA ARG A 32 16.89 -7.11 -12.95
C ARG A 32 17.30 -6.29 -14.18
N GLY A 33 18.16 -5.28 -14.01
CA GLY A 33 18.53 -4.40 -15.12
C GLY A 33 17.36 -3.53 -15.63
N ILE A 34 16.34 -3.33 -14.79
CA ILE A 34 15.23 -2.42 -15.07
C ILE A 34 15.63 -1.03 -14.54
N GLU A 35 15.64 -0.04 -15.43
CA GLU A 35 15.84 1.35 -15.02
C GLU A 35 14.66 1.79 -14.14
N ALA A 36 14.95 2.34 -12.99
CA ALA A 36 13.91 2.87 -12.09
C ALA A 36 14.32 4.22 -11.54
N GLU A 37 13.36 5.12 -11.46
CA GLU A 37 13.53 6.43 -10.83
C GLU A 37 12.39 6.69 -9.85
N THR A 38 12.65 7.48 -8.81
CA THR A 38 11.66 7.93 -7.85
C THR A 38 11.53 9.43 -7.93
N ILE A 39 10.29 9.90 -8.04
CA ILE A 39 9.95 11.33 -7.99
C ILE A 39 9.20 11.56 -6.68
N PRO A 40 9.82 12.21 -5.69
CA PRO A 40 9.09 12.68 -4.52
C PRO A 40 8.25 13.90 -4.90
N PHE A 41 7.03 13.95 -4.40
CA PHE A 41 6.13 15.10 -4.57
C PHE A 41 5.84 15.72 -3.21
N GLU A 42 6.15 16.99 -3.07
CA GLU A 42 5.80 17.80 -1.92
C GLU A 42 4.41 18.46 -2.12
N LEU A 43 3.89 19.16 -1.09
CA LEU A 43 2.53 19.73 -1.14
C LEU A 43 2.29 20.70 -2.28
N GLU A 44 3.32 21.45 -2.69
CA GLU A 44 3.21 22.47 -3.73
C GLU A 44 3.53 21.95 -5.13
N ASP A 45 3.91 20.67 -5.26
CA ASP A 45 4.26 20.10 -6.55
C ASP A 45 3.02 19.72 -7.36
N GLU A 46 3.10 19.94 -8.66
CA GLU A 46 2.10 19.45 -9.62
C GLU A 46 2.36 17.97 -9.92
N ILE A 47 1.34 17.15 -9.77
CA ILE A 47 1.42 15.70 -10.00
C ILE A 47 0.77 15.36 -11.35
N ASP A 48 1.60 14.91 -12.29
CA ASP A 48 1.15 14.36 -13.58
C ASP A 48 1.17 12.83 -13.52
N PHE A 49 0.03 12.23 -13.19
CA PHE A 49 -0.11 10.77 -13.09
C PHE A 49 0.19 10.02 -14.38
N SER A 50 0.13 10.68 -15.55
CA SER A 50 0.44 10.06 -16.84
C SER A 50 1.92 9.67 -16.98
N LYS A 51 2.79 10.26 -16.16
CA LYS A 51 4.23 9.99 -16.11
C LYS A 51 4.64 8.96 -15.08
N LEU A 52 3.68 8.50 -14.26
CA LEU A 52 3.95 7.60 -13.14
C LEU A 52 3.50 6.17 -13.48
N ASP A 53 4.33 5.21 -13.14
CA ASP A 53 4.05 3.80 -13.31
C ASP A 53 3.60 3.14 -12.00
N ILE A 54 4.14 3.61 -10.86
CA ILE A 54 3.74 3.21 -9.51
C ILE A 54 3.54 4.47 -8.67
N VAL A 55 2.49 4.52 -7.88
CA VAL A 55 2.23 5.58 -6.89
C VAL A 55 2.30 4.98 -5.49
N LEU A 56 3.12 5.55 -4.62
CA LEU A 56 3.18 5.21 -3.21
C LEU A 56 2.62 6.36 -2.36
N LEU A 57 1.67 6.02 -1.48
CA LEU A 57 1.07 6.90 -0.50
C LEU A 57 1.26 6.27 0.89
N GLY A 58 2.11 6.87 1.72
CA GLY A 58 2.49 6.34 3.03
C GLY A 58 1.50 6.67 4.14
N GLY A 59 1.89 6.35 5.38
CA GLY A 59 1.13 6.67 6.58
C GLY A 59 1.59 7.95 7.25
N GLY A 60 0.66 8.69 7.86
CA GLY A 60 0.91 9.91 8.61
C GLY A 60 -0.06 10.07 9.78
N SER A 61 0.13 11.10 10.59
CA SER A 61 -0.83 11.48 11.63
C SER A 61 -2.13 12.02 11.01
N ASP A 62 -3.22 12.07 11.78
CA ASP A 62 -4.52 12.59 11.31
C ASP A 62 -4.41 14.01 10.76
N ARG A 63 -3.55 14.86 11.37
CA ARG A 63 -3.30 16.23 10.91
C ARG A 63 -2.63 16.26 9.54
N GLU A 64 -1.61 15.45 9.33
CA GLU A 64 -0.88 15.34 8.07
C GLU A 64 -1.77 14.74 6.98
N GLN A 65 -2.57 13.74 7.33
CA GLN A 65 -3.58 13.16 6.43
C GLN A 65 -4.59 14.19 5.95
N MET A 66 -5.09 15.08 6.84
CA MET A 66 -6.02 16.15 6.44
C MET A 66 -5.41 17.08 5.41
N LEU A 67 -4.17 17.57 5.64
CA LEU A 67 -3.47 18.44 4.70
C LEU A 67 -3.29 17.77 3.34
N VAL A 68 -2.80 16.53 3.34
CA VAL A 68 -2.60 15.77 2.11
C VAL A 68 -3.92 15.48 1.40
N CYS A 69 -4.99 15.18 2.15
CA CYS A 69 -6.30 14.91 1.57
C CYS A 69 -6.86 16.14 0.85
N GLU A 70 -6.75 17.33 1.45
CA GLU A 70 -7.19 18.58 0.82
C GLU A 70 -6.45 18.81 -0.51
N LYS A 71 -5.13 18.59 -0.50
CA LYS A 71 -4.31 18.76 -1.70
C LYS A 71 -4.63 17.72 -2.79
N LEU A 72 -4.75 16.46 -2.41
CA LEU A 72 -5.11 15.37 -3.35
C LEU A 72 -6.53 15.53 -3.93
N LYS A 73 -7.43 16.20 -3.23
CA LYS A 73 -8.77 16.50 -3.76
C LYS A 73 -8.73 17.44 -4.96
N GLU A 74 -7.74 18.33 -5.04
CA GLU A 74 -7.58 19.22 -6.19
C GLU A 74 -7.33 18.44 -7.49
N ILE A 75 -6.67 17.27 -7.36
CA ILE A 75 -6.30 16.38 -8.47
C ILE A 75 -7.02 15.02 -8.41
N GLN A 76 -8.08 14.90 -7.61
CA GLN A 76 -8.83 13.66 -7.40
C GLN A 76 -9.30 13.03 -8.72
N LYS A 77 -9.76 13.84 -9.67
CA LYS A 77 -10.26 13.35 -10.96
C LYS A 77 -9.16 12.63 -11.76
N ASP A 78 -7.96 13.19 -11.78
CA ASP A 78 -6.83 12.64 -12.53
C ASP A 78 -6.28 11.40 -11.81
N PHE A 79 -6.23 11.43 -10.48
CA PHE A 79 -5.86 10.24 -9.70
C PHE A 79 -6.88 9.11 -9.89
N LYS A 80 -8.18 9.42 -9.89
CA LYS A 80 -9.22 8.44 -10.17
C LYS A 80 -9.09 7.86 -11.59
N ALA A 81 -8.82 8.70 -12.57
CA ALA A 81 -8.59 8.24 -13.93
C ALA A 81 -7.36 7.30 -14.04
N TYR A 82 -6.27 7.61 -13.31
CA TYR A 82 -5.11 6.75 -13.20
C TYR A 82 -5.45 5.37 -12.62
N VAL A 83 -6.17 5.33 -11.49
CA VAL A 83 -6.62 4.10 -10.83
C VAL A 83 -7.57 3.30 -11.76
N GLU A 84 -8.54 3.99 -12.37
CA GLU A 84 -9.50 3.34 -13.27
C GLU A 84 -8.84 2.75 -14.53
N ASN A 85 -7.73 3.33 -14.98
CA ASN A 85 -6.91 2.80 -16.07
C ASN A 85 -5.83 1.81 -15.61
N TYR A 86 -6.02 1.13 -14.47
CA TYR A 86 -5.09 0.13 -13.93
C TYR A 86 -3.72 0.68 -13.53
N GLY A 87 -3.61 1.95 -13.17
CA GLY A 87 -2.42 2.51 -12.54
C GLY A 87 -2.12 1.78 -11.23
N VAL A 88 -0.84 1.51 -10.98
CA VAL A 88 -0.41 0.76 -9.79
C VAL A 88 -0.28 1.70 -8.59
N VAL A 89 -1.00 1.38 -7.51
CA VAL A 89 -0.96 2.16 -6.27
C VAL A 89 -0.68 1.24 -5.09
N ILE A 90 0.23 1.63 -4.22
CA ILE A 90 0.36 1.06 -2.88
C ILE A 90 0.13 2.16 -1.85
N ALA A 91 -0.89 1.98 -1.02
CA ALA A 91 -1.30 2.94 0.00
C ALA A 91 -1.25 2.30 1.39
N ILE A 92 -0.49 2.91 2.29
CA ILE A 92 -0.19 2.37 3.62
C ILE A 92 -0.87 3.21 4.70
N CYS A 93 -1.58 2.57 5.63
CA CYS A 93 -2.17 3.17 6.84
C CYS A 93 -3.01 4.42 6.54
N GLY A 94 -2.51 5.61 6.83
CA GLY A 94 -3.19 6.86 6.49
C GLY A 94 -3.50 7.00 4.99
N GLY A 95 -2.53 6.65 4.15
CA GLY A 95 -2.73 6.61 2.70
C GLY A 95 -3.84 5.65 2.29
N TYR A 96 -3.93 4.48 2.93
CA TYR A 96 -5.02 3.53 2.70
C TYR A 96 -6.39 4.12 3.07
N GLN A 97 -6.48 4.81 4.21
CA GLN A 97 -7.73 5.47 4.64
C GLN A 97 -8.16 6.56 3.65
N LEU A 98 -7.21 7.31 3.09
CA LEU A 98 -7.47 8.37 2.12
C LEU A 98 -8.06 7.87 0.79
N LEU A 99 -7.80 6.61 0.40
CA LEU A 99 -8.38 6.03 -0.82
C LEU A 99 -9.92 5.96 -0.78
N GLY A 100 -10.50 5.91 0.43
CA GLY A 100 -11.90 5.65 0.65
C GLY A 100 -12.82 6.86 0.50
N ASN A 101 -14.08 6.64 0.89
CA ASN A 101 -15.13 7.64 0.83
C ASN A 101 -15.00 8.67 1.96
N TYR A 102 -14.68 8.19 3.16
CA TYR A 102 -14.49 9.05 4.33
C TYR A 102 -13.70 8.36 5.45
N TYR A 103 -13.12 9.16 6.31
CA TYR A 103 -12.61 8.76 7.63
C TYR A 103 -13.33 9.56 8.71
N LYS A 104 -14.07 8.87 9.56
CA LYS A 104 -14.83 9.46 10.68
C LYS A 104 -14.04 9.31 11.98
N THR A 105 -13.76 10.43 12.65
CA THR A 105 -13.11 10.51 13.95
C THR A 105 -14.03 11.19 14.96
N GLU A 106 -13.64 11.25 16.24
CA GLU A 106 -14.33 12.04 17.27
C GLU A 106 -14.34 13.54 16.95
N GLN A 107 -13.35 14.03 16.21
CA GLN A 107 -13.21 15.44 15.81
C GLN A 107 -14.06 15.81 14.58
N GLY A 108 -14.62 14.82 13.89
CA GLY A 108 -15.43 15.02 12.70
C GLY A 108 -15.21 13.98 11.61
N THR A 109 -15.76 14.26 10.45
CA THR A 109 -15.64 13.38 9.27
C THR A 109 -14.84 14.07 8.18
N MET A 110 -13.73 13.48 7.83
CA MET A 110 -12.93 13.86 6.68
C MET A 110 -13.40 13.07 5.45
N LYS A 111 -13.80 13.76 4.39
CA LYS A 111 -14.07 13.11 3.11
C LYS A 111 -12.75 12.62 2.51
N GLY A 112 -12.73 11.36 2.06
CA GLY A 112 -11.61 10.78 1.34
C GLY A 112 -11.59 11.13 -0.16
N LEU A 113 -10.79 10.38 -0.91
CA LEU A 113 -10.58 10.57 -2.35
C LEU A 113 -11.58 9.80 -3.23
N GLU A 114 -12.40 8.95 -2.65
CA GLU A 114 -13.41 8.13 -3.36
C GLU A 114 -12.81 7.34 -4.55
N LEU A 115 -11.57 6.88 -4.39
CA LEU A 115 -10.88 6.06 -5.39
C LEU A 115 -11.29 4.59 -5.30
N VAL A 116 -11.58 4.14 -4.07
CA VAL A 116 -12.04 2.78 -3.77
C VAL A 116 -13.25 2.88 -2.85
N ASP A 117 -14.28 2.06 -3.09
CA ASP A 117 -15.50 2.07 -2.26
C ASP A 117 -15.26 1.40 -0.90
N LEU A 118 -14.67 2.14 -0.01
CA LEU A 118 -14.42 1.78 1.38
C LEU A 118 -14.62 3.01 2.27
N TYR A 119 -14.70 2.79 3.56
CA TYR A 119 -14.71 3.89 4.56
C TYR A 119 -14.02 3.46 5.84
N THR A 120 -13.56 4.44 6.60
CA THR A 120 -12.90 4.22 7.89
C THR A 120 -13.62 4.98 8.99
N GLU A 121 -13.75 4.34 10.15
CA GLU A 121 -14.23 4.95 11.38
C GLU A 121 -13.19 4.76 12.49
N GLN A 122 -13.04 5.75 13.34
CA GLN A 122 -12.19 5.62 14.52
C GLN A 122 -12.79 4.57 15.46
N GLY A 123 -11.98 3.58 15.82
CA GLY A 123 -12.36 2.55 16.78
C GLY A 123 -11.89 2.87 18.20
N GLU A 124 -12.35 2.09 19.16
CA GLU A 124 -11.83 2.13 20.53
C GLU A 124 -10.40 1.63 20.56
N GLY A 125 -9.47 2.44 21.09
CA GLY A 125 -8.05 2.13 21.16
C GLY A 125 -7.36 1.94 19.80
N ARG A 126 -6.13 1.45 19.84
CA ARG A 126 -5.34 1.13 18.67
C ARG A 126 -5.14 -0.37 18.53
N LEU A 127 -5.15 -0.86 17.30
CA LEU A 127 -4.73 -2.21 16.96
C LEU A 127 -3.23 -2.18 16.68
N ILE A 128 -2.44 -2.84 17.52
CA ILE A 128 -0.97 -2.81 17.48
C ILE A 128 -0.47 -4.23 17.71
N ASP A 129 0.02 -4.87 16.66
CA ASP A 129 0.66 -6.19 16.76
C ASP A 129 1.43 -6.52 15.46
N ASN A 130 2.13 -7.65 15.45
CA ASN A 130 2.50 -8.28 14.20
C ASN A 130 1.24 -8.81 13.51
N ILE A 131 1.29 -8.92 12.19
CA ILE A 131 0.17 -9.43 11.41
C ILE A 131 0.65 -10.37 10.32
N VAL A 132 -0.09 -11.46 10.14
CA VAL A 132 0.16 -12.47 9.12
C VAL A 132 -1.11 -12.72 8.33
N LEU A 133 -1.02 -12.66 7.02
CA LEU A 133 -2.14 -12.86 6.11
C LEU A 133 -1.91 -14.04 5.17
N GLN A 134 -2.97 -14.76 4.86
CA GLN A 134 -3.06 -15.61 3.69
C GLN A 134 -3.77 -14.84 2.58
N SER A 135 -3.09 -14.61 1.47
CA SER A 135 -3.64 -13.92 0.31
C SER A 135 -3.95 -14.91 -0.81
N ASP A 136 -5.01 -14.64 -1.56
CA ASP A 136 -5.31 -15.40 -2.78
C ASP A 136 -4.40 -14.99 -3.96
N LEU A 137 -3.63 -13.91 -3.82
CA LEU A 137 -2.71 -13.44 -4.86
C LEU A 137 -1.35 -14.15 -4.83
N PHE A 138 -0.99 -14.76 -3.69
CA PHE A 138 0.35 -15.28 -3.45
C PHE A 138 0.32 -16.59 -2.67
N ASP A 139 1.21 -17.52 -3.02
CA ASP A 139 1.40 -18.77 -2.27
C ASP A 139 2.06 -18.50 -0.90
N MET A 140 2.99 -17.55 -0.85
CA MET A 140 3.68 -17.16 0.38
C MET A 140 2.80 -16.18 1.20
N PRO A 141 2.72 -16.35 2.54
CA PRO A 141 1.96 -15.42 3.38
C PRO A 141 2.54 -13.99 3.30
N ILE A 142 1.68 -13.00 3.54
CA ILE A 142 2.11 -11.61 3.70
C ILE A 142 2.29 -11.36 5.19
N VAL A 143 3.43 -10.80 5.57
CA VAL A 143 3.75 -10.49 6.96
C VAL A 143 4.06 -9.02 7.15
N GLY A 144 3.67 -8.46 8.29
CA GLY A 144 3.93 -7.06 8.62
C GLY A 144 3.69 -6.75 10.08
N PHE A 145 3.56 -5.46 10.35
CA PHE A 145 3.22 -4.92 11.65
C PHE A 145 2.05 -3.94 11.47
N GLU A 146 1.01 -4.05 12.27
CA GLU A 146 -0.12 -3.12 12.25
C GLU A 146 -0.07 -2.14 13.44
N ASN A 147 -0.41 -0.88 13.20
CA ASN A 147 -0.56 0.13 14.26
C ASN A 147 -1.51 1.23 13.79
N HIS A 148 -2.80 1.03 14.02
CA HIS A 148 -3.81 1.98 13.57
C HIS A 148 -4.99 2.11 14.54
N GLY A 149 -5.59 3.31 14.58
CA GLY A 149 -6.81 3.61 15.35
C GLY A 149 -8.09 3.48 14.51
N GLY A 150 -7.98 3.54 13.19
CA GLY A 150 -9.11 3.38 12.27
C GLY A 150 -9.57 1.94 12.15
N ARG A 151 -10.84 1.76 11.85
CA ARG A 151 -11.48 0.49 11.46
C ARG A 151 -12.00 0.69 10.05
N THR A 152 -11.43 -0.04 9.09
CA THR A 152 -11.74 0.12 7.66
C THR A 152 -12.68 -0.97 7.20
N TYR A 153 -13.72 -0.56 6.49
CA TYR A 153 -14.77 -1.41 5.94
C TYR A 153 -14.73 -1.34 4.42
N ILE A 154 -14.34 -2.44 3.79
CA ILE A 154 -14.05 -2.50 2.36
C ILE A 154 -15.25 -2.85 1.47
N LYS A 155 -16.45 -2.97 2.06
CA LYS A 155 -17.70 -3.34 1.38
C LYS A 155 -17.52 -4.59 0.48
N ASP A 156 -17.87 -4.46 -0.82
CA ASP A 156 -17.80 -5.56 -1.79
C ASP A 156 -16.41 -5.74 -2.44
N ASN A 157 -15.41 -4.94 -2.01
CA ASN A 157 -14.06 -5.08 -2.54
C ASN A 157 -13.37 -6.34 -1.98
N LYS A 158 -12.37 -6.83 -2.71
CA LYS A 158 -11.56 -7.96 -2.27
C LYS A 158 -10.58 -7.51 -1.19
N PRO A 159 -10.44 -8.25 -0.07
CA PRO A 159 -9.37 -8.01 0.89
C PRO A 159 -8.00 -8.37 0.26
N LEU A 160 -6.93 -7.77 0.78
CA LEU A 160 -5.56 -8.20 0.45
C LEU A 160 -5.30 -9.63 0.95
N GLY A 161 -5.84 -9.97 2.12
CA GLY A 161 -5.79 -11.34 2.61
C GLY A 161 -6.66 -11.59 3.83
N LYS A 162 -6.80 -12.89 4.15
CA LYS A 162 -7.39 -13.39 5.40
C LYS A 162 -6.35 -13.32 6.50
N VAL A 163 -6.74 -12.79 7.65
CA VAL A 163 -5.88 -12.70 8.83
C VAL A 163 -5.69 -14.10 9.42
N LEU A 164 -4.42 -14.54 9.53
CA LEU A 164 -4.01 -15.73 10.25
C LEU A 164 -3.58 -15.39 11.69
N TYR A 165 -2.99 -14.21 11.87
CA TYR A 165 -2.60 -13.63 13.14
C TYR A 165 -2.67 -12.11 13.04
N GLY A 166 -3.10 -11.45 14.10
CA GLY A 166 -3.29 -9.99 14.15
C GLY A 166 -4.76 -9.60 14.11
N ALA A 167 -5.04 -8.31 13.97
CA ALA A 167 -6.39 -7.75 14.04
C ALA A 167 -6.99 -7.44 12.65
N GLY A 168 -6.17 -6.96 11.72
CA GLY A 168 -6.59 -6.59 10.37
C GLY A 168 -7.40 -5.30 10.31
N ASN A 169 -8.24 -5.17 9.27
CA ASN A 169 -8.95 -3.93 8.96
C ASN A 169 -9.76 -3.35 10.12
N ASP A 170 -10.41 -4.19 10.92
CA ASP A 170 -11.39 -3.76 11.92
C ASP A 170 -11.33 -4.56 13.24
N GLY A 171 -10.44 -5.53 13.35
CA GLY A 171 -10.30 -6.41 14.49
C GLY A 171 -11.41 -7.46 14.64
N LYS A 172 -12.32 -7.60 13.67
CA LYS A 172 -13.50 -8.49 13.76
C LYS A 172 -13.77 -9.30 12.50
N SER A 173 -13.61 -8.72 11.32
CA SER A 173 -13.94 -9.37 10.04
C SER A 173 -13.02 -10.54 9.70
N GLY A 174 -11.81 -10.58 10.25
CA GLY A 174 -10.78 -11.57 9.91
C GLY A 174 -10.11 -11.32 8.56
N TYR A 175 -10.24 -10.10 8.02
CA TYR A 175 -9.63 -9.67 6.76
C TYR A 175 -8.79 -8.42 6.95
N GLU A 176 -7.81 -8.26 6.07
CA GLU A 176 -6.94 -7.09 6.06
C GLU A 176 -6.72 -6.59 4.64
N GLY A 177 -6.57 -5.24 4.54
CA GLY A 177 -6.30 -4.53 3.31
C GLY A 177 -7.45 -4.55 2.32
N VAL A 178 -7.16 -4.01 1.15
CA VAL A 178 -8.05 -3.99 -0.01
C VAL A 178 -7.24 -4.19 -1.28
N VAL A 179 -7.82 -4.89 -2.23
CA VAL A 179 -7.33 -4.98 -3.61
C VAL A 179 -8.43 -4.48 -4.55
N TYR A 180 -8.14 -3.42 -5.29
CA TYR A 180 -9.02 -2.87 -6.31
C TYR A 180 -8.23 -2.62 -7.59
N LYS A 181 -8.47 -3.39 -8.65
CA LYS A 181 -7.63 -3.36 -9.85
C LYS A 181 -6.15 -3.56 -9.48
N ASN A 182 -5.29 -2.59 -9.78
CA ASN A 182 -3.86 -2.59 -9.39
C ASN A 182 -3.58 -1.71 -8.16
N VAL A 183 -4.60 -1.43 -7.35
CA VAL A 183 -4.47 -0.70 -6.09
C VAL A 183 -4.41 -1.70 -4.94
N ILE A 184 -3.43 -1.55 -4.08
CA ILE A 184 -3.32 -2.22 -2.79
C ILE A 184 -3.34 -1.17 -1.69
N GLY A 185 -4.34 -1.25 -0.82
CA GLY A 185 -4.42 -0.50 0.42
C GLY A 185 -4.24 -1.44 1.61
N THR A 186 -3.47 -1.06 2.62
CA THR A 186 -3.15 -1.94 3.74
C THR A 186 -2.73 -1.17 4.99
N TYR A 187 -2.96 -1.78 6.17
CA TYR A 187 -2.41 -1.30 7.44
C TYR A 187 -1.02 -1.87 7.76
N LEU A 188 -0.48 -2.74 6.92
CA LEU A 188 0.81 -3.37 7.17
C LEU A 188 1.96 -2.40 6.97
N HIS A 189 2.77 -2.27 8.00
CA HIS A 189 3.99 -1.48 8.06
C HIS A 189 5.24 -2.35 8.18
N GLY A 190 6.40 -1.64 8.26
CA GLY A 190 7.54 -2.22 8.79
C GLY A 190 8.91 -2.19 8.14
N PRO A 191 9.20 -1.59 6.96
CA PRO A 191 8.45 -1.43 5.73
C PRO A 191 7.93 -2.79 5.19
N LEU A 192 6.82 -2.74 4.45
CA LEU A 192 6.10 -3.95 4.02
C LEU A 192 6.87 -4.82 3.04
N LEU A 193 7.40 -4.20 1.98
CA LEU A 193 7.91 -4.92 0.80
C LEU A 193 9.17 -5.77 1.04
N PRO A 194 10.14 -5.36 1.90
CA PRO A 194 11.35 -6.16 2.11
C PRO A 194 11.13 -7.59 2.62
N LYS A 195 10.07 -7.83 3.38
CA LYS A 195 9.70 -9.18 3.86
C LYS A 195 8.64 -9.88 2.99
N ASN A 196 8.20 -9.21 1.93
CA ASN A 196 7.15 -9.69 1.04
C ASN A 196 7.58 -9.49 -0.42
N PRO A 197 8.65 -10.19 -0.87
CA PRO A 197 9.21 -10.01 -2.21
C PRO A 197 8.19 -10.30 -3.32
N GLN A 198 7.26 -11.24 -3.10
CA GLN A 198 6.17 -11.55 -4.01
C GLN A 198 5.25 -10.35 -4.26
N LEU A 199 4.99 -9.54 -3.22
CA LEU A 199 4.17 -8.33 -3.34
C LEU A 199 4.93 -7.22 -4.07
N ALA A 200 6.23 -7.07 -3.79
CA ALA A 200 7.07 -6.11 -4.51
C ALA A 200 7.15 -6.45 -6.01
N ASP A 201 7.31 -7.73 -6.34
CA ASP A 201 7.35 -8.20 -7.73
C ASP A 201 6.00 -8.06 -8.43
N TRP A 202 4.90 -8.26 -7.71
CA TRP A 202 3.56 -8.01 -8.21
C TRP A 202 3.40 -6.54 -8.64
N LEU A 203 3.82 -5.58 -7.81
CA LEU A 203 3.75 -4.16 -8.13
C LEU A 203 4.59 -3.81 -9.36
N ILE A 204 5.83 -4.33 -9.44
CA ILE A 204 6.74 -4.09 -10.56
C ILE A 204 6.19 -4.69 -11.86
N SER A 205 5.72 -5.94 -11.83
CA SER A 205 5.21 -6.60 -13.03
C SER A 205 3.97 -5.89 -13.58
N HIS A 206 3.01 -5.55 -12.72
CA HIS A 206 1.80 -4.84 -13.15
C HIS A 206 2.08 -3.44 -13.70
N ALA A 207 3.06 -2.72 -13.11
CA ALA A 207 3.49 -1.43 -13.65
C ALA A 207 4.09 -1.55 -15.05
N LEU A 208 4.96 -2.55 -15.24
CA LEU A 208 5.56 -2.81 -16.56
C LEU A 208 4.51 -3.30 -17.57
N GLU A 209 3.60 -4.18 -17.18
CA GLU A 209 2.53 -4.68 -18.04
C GLU A 209 1.61 -3.55 -18.48
N GLN A 210 1.23 -2.66 -17.55
CA GLN A 210 0.41 -1.49 -17.84
C GLN A 210 1.13 -0.54 -18.80
N LYS A 211 2.41 -0.28 -18.58
CA LYS A 211 3.21 0.63 -19.41
C LYS A 211 3.46 0.10 -20.81
N TYR A 212 3.88 -1.18 -20.92
CA TYR A 212 4.31 -1.77 -22.19
C TYR A 212 3.22 -2.54 -22.92
N ARG A 213 2.02 -2.63 -22.31
CA ARG A 213 0.83 -3.30 -22.87
C ARG A 213 1.09 -4.75 -23.31
N LYS A 214 1.88 -5.47 -22.53
CA LYS A 214 2.20 -6.88 -22.75
C LYS A 214 2.46 -7.58 -21.42
N LYS A 215 2.24 -8.88 -21.36
CA LYS A 215 2.61 -9.70 -20.20
C LYS A 215 4.12 -9.63 -19.96
N ILE A 216 4.52 -9.43 -18.70
CA ILE A 216 5.91 -9.32 -18.28
C ILE A 216 6.19 -10.42 -17.26
N GLU A 217 7.15 -11.26 -17.58
CA GLU A 217 7.73 -12.20 -16.62
C GLU A 217 9.04 -11.61 -16.08
N LEU A 218 9.08 -11.38 -14.78
CA LEU A 218 10.28 -10.87 -14.12
C LEU A 218 11.31 -11.99 -13.97
N ALA A 219 12.58 -11.70 -14.26
CA ALA A 219 13.65 -12.62 -13.97
C ALA A 219 13.67 -12.94 -12.46
N PRO A 220 13.81 -14.21 -12.06
CA PRO A 220 13.87 -14.59 -10.66
C PRO A 220 15.07 -13.94 -9.96
N LEU A 221 14.90 -13.61 -8.67
CA LEU A 221 15.98 -13.16 -7.79
C LEU A 221 16.23 -14.22 -6.72
N ASP A 222 17.40 -14.18 -6.12
CA ASP A 222 17.65 -14.92 -4.90
C ASP A 222 17.00 -14.21 -3.72
N ASP A 223 15.79 -14.64 -3.39
CA ASP A 223 14.98 -14.11 -2.29
C ASP A 223 15.10 -14.98 -1.01
N SER A 224 16.21 -15.72 -0.85
CA SER A 224 16.41 -16.63 0.30
C SER A 224 16.30 -15.90 1.64
N GLN A 225 16.91 -14.72 1.77
CA GLN A 225 16.89 -13.93 3.00
C GLN A 225 15.52 -13.32 3.28
N GLU A 226 14.84 -12.80 2.27
CA GLU A 226 13.49 -12.24 2.36
C GLU A 226 12.48 -13.32 2.77
N LYS A 227 12.60 -14.52 2.19
CA LYS A 227 11.76 -15.68 2.53
C LYS A 227 12.01 -16.16 3.95
N GLU A 228 13.28 -16.30 4.36
CA GLU A 228 13.63 -16.67 5.72
C GLU A 228 13.06 -15.67 6.74
N ALA A 229 13.17 -14.38 6.47
CA ALA A 229 12.58 -13.34 7.33
C ALA A 229 11.05 -13.40 7.39
N ASN A 230 10.39 -13.68 6.26
CA ASN A 230 8.94 -13.88 6.19
C ASN A 230 8.51 -15.13 6.98
N GLU A 231 9.15 -16.27 6.70
CA GLU A 231 8.89 -17.55 7.35
C GLU A 231 9.12 -17.50 8.86
N TYR A 232 10.14 -16.78 9.32
CA TYR A 232 10.39 -16.57 10.74
C TYR A 232 9.18 -15.92 11.43
N VAL A 233 8.61 -14.86 10.84
CA VAL A 233 7.41 -14.19 11.37
C VAL A 233 6.21 -15.15 11.35
N TYR A 234 6.00 -15.82 10.21
CA TYR A 234 4.89 -16.78 10.07
C TYR A 234 4.96 -17.91 11.11
N HIS A 235 6.10 -18.56 11.26
CA HIS A 235 6.26 -19.65 12.23
C HIS A 235 6.08 -19.19 13.67
N ARG A 236 6.61 -18.00 13.99
CA ARG A 236 6.53 -17.47 15.36
C ARG A 236 5.11 -17.17 15.81
N PHE A 237 4.25 -16.69 14.91
CA PHE A 237 2.92 -16.20 15.28
C PHE A 237 1.77 -17.11 14.88
N VAL A 238 1.94 -17.99 13.88
CA VAL A 238 0.86 -18.86 13.39
C VAL A 238 1.05 -20.32 13.81
N ARG A 239 2.30 -20.78 13.96
CA ARG A 239 2.61 -22.18 14.28
C ARG A 239 3.27 -22.38 15.65
N GLY A 240 3.60 -21.27 16.36
CA GLY A 240 4.25 -21.28 17.67
C GLY A 240 3.34 -21.63 18.84
#